data_0479c3a3a8e248d13f9c0b3d36be59f9
#
_entry.id   0479c3a3a8e248d13f9c0b3d36be59f9
#
_cell.length_a   1.000
_cell.length_b   1.000
_cell.length_c   1.000
_cell.angle_alpha   90.00
_cell.angle_beta   90.00
_cell.angle_gamma   90.00
#
_symmetry.space_group_name_H-M   'P 1'
#
loop_
_entity.id
_entity.type
_entity.pdbx_description
1 polymer ?
#
loop_
_entity_poly.entity_id
_entity_poly.type
_entity_poly.pdbx_seq_one_letter_code
_entity_poly.pdbx_strand_id
1 'polypeptide(L)'
;MEETNQQYSPIRQKMIKLMPICILGFVLLFIGLSFIGTFFDVKVKIDGVKTYPSFTLGSTLFGGSFSRPTTAFFIITYLVFPLIACGAIFLGRIHKNFYVVAVLLFLLSGINAIVVRDIAANDLYVSSGYELGYEPHDIFFCYVLPIVAFFIAGLVALSIAASHTSISAIDITEIGVLIAMALVLNFVKIVQLGESGGSVNFQMLPLMILALRKGPLKGFIGAGITYGLINCLTDGYGIATFPFDYLLGMGSVCVLGFFQPLIFGKDQNGYNIKGIIFIVIGGILSTVLRFVGGCTSSMIIYGYEIRAAMAYNVLYVFISGAIATAALVAIYGPMIMVNKRFPVEK
;
A
#
# COMPACT_ATOMS: atom_id res chain seq x y z
N MET A 1 -34.75 -8.09 -12.57
CA MET A 1 -33.36 -8.01 -13.05
C MET A 1 -32.70 -9.30 -12.61
N GLU A 2 -32.54 -10.21 -13.55
CA GLU A 2 -31.91 -11.50 -13.31
C GLU A 2 -30.45 -11.27 -12.93
N GLU A 3 -30.08 -11.67 -11.71
CA GLU A 3 -28.69 -11.90 -11.35
C GLU A 3 -28.13 -12.89 -12.35
N THR A 4 -27.26 -12.46 -13.21
CA THR A 4 -26.42 -13.32 -14.04
C THR A 4 -25.56 -14.15 -13.08
N ASN A 5 -26.10 -15.25 -12.59
CA ASN A 5 -25.36 -16.35 -11.98
C ASN A 5 -24.39 -16.86 -13.02
N GLN A 6 -23.20 -16.27 -13.11
CA GLN A 6 -22.08 -16.88 -13.79
C GLN A 6 -21.79 -18.19 -13.06
N GLN A 7 -22.38 -19.27 -13.57
CA GLN A 7 -22.19 -20.62 -13.04
C GLN A 7 -20.76 -21.04 -13.36
N TYR A 8 -19.84 -20.67 -12.47
CA TYR A 8 -18.45 -21.11 -12.56
C TYR A 8 -18.41 -22.64 -12.57
N SER A 9 -17.48 -23.21 -13.35
CA SER A 9 -17.26 -24.66 -13.34
C SER A 9 -17.05 -25.14 -11.88
N PRO A 10 -17.51 -26.33 -11.50
CA PRO A 10 -17.39 -26.85 -10.14
C PRO A 10 -15.93 -26.88 -9.64
N ILE A 11 -14.98 -27.02 -10.55
CA ILE A 11 -13.54 -26.96 -10.25
C ILE A 11 -13.14 -25.55 -9.80
N ARG A 12 -13.60 -24.52 -10.53
CA ARG A 12 -13.28 -23.11 -10.18
C ARG A 12 -13.88 -22.69 -8.85
N GLN A 13 -15.09 -23.13 -8.54
CA GLN A 13 -15.72 -22.89 -7.23
C GLN A 13 -14.92 -23.55 -6.09
N LYS A 14 -14.44 -24.79 -6.30
CA LYS A 14 -13.61 -25.51 -5.34
C LYS A 14 -12.26 -24.80 -5.13
N MET A 15 -11.63 -24.34 -6.20
CA MET A 15 -10.38 -23.57 -6.12
C MET A 15 -10.56 -22.27 -5.33
N ILE A 16 -11.58 -21.48 -5.61
CA ILE A 16 -11.86 -20.23 -4.89
C ILE A 16 -12.11 -20.49 -3.39
N LYS A 17 -12.75 -21.60 -3.03
CA LYS A 17 -12.97 -21.98 -1.62
C LYS A 17 -11.68 -22.43 -0.92
N LEU A 18 -10.74 -23.06 -1.61
CA LEU A 18 -9.48 -23.54 -1.04
C LEU A 18 -8.39 -22.47 -0.98
N MET A 19 -8.40 -21.48 -1.89
CA MET A 19 -7.38 -20.44 -1.96
C MET A 19 -7.06 -19.75 -0.62
N PRO A 20 -8.03 -19.30 0.18
CA PRO A 20 -7.72 -18.67 1.47
C PRO A 20 -6.95 -19.59 2.43
N ILE A 21 -7.28 -20.89 2.41
CA ILE A 21 -6.61 -21.89 3.25
C ILE A 21 -5.17 -22.11 2.76
N CYS A 22 -4.98 -22.19 1.42
CA CYS A 22 -3.65 -22.33 0.83
C CYS A 22 -2.76 -21.12 1.15
N ILE A 23 -3.29 -19.90 1.05
CA ILE A 23 -2.55 -18.68 1.40
C ILE A 23 -2.17 -18.67 2.88
N LEU A 24 -3.11 -19.00 3.77
CA LEU A 24 -2.83 -19.09 5.20
C LEU A 24 -1.75 -20.15 5.48
N GLY A 25 -1.88 -21.34 4.91
CA GLY A 25 -0.89 -22.41 5.05
C GLY A 25 0.50 -21.98 4.55
N PHE A 26 0.55 -21.30 3.41
CA PHE A 26 1.78 -20.76 2.84
C PHE A 26 2.41 -19.70 3.74
N VAL A 27 1.64 -18.74 4.24
CA VAL A 27 2.14 -17.68 5.14
C VAL A 27 2.64 -18.29 6.46
N LEU A 28 1.89 -19.22 7.06
CA LEU A 28 2.32 -19.88 8.30
C LEU A 28 3.57 -20.71 8.12
N LEU A 29 3.67 -21.47 7.03
CA LEU A 29 4.89 -22.22 6.68
C LEU A 29 6.07 -21.27 6.51
N PHE A 30 5.89 -20.17 5.80
CA PHE A 30 6.90 -19.17 5.57
C PHE A 30 7.38 -18.53 6.89
N ILE A 31 6.45 -18.10 7.76
CA ILE A 31 6.78 -17.58 9.09
C ILE A 31 7.56 -18.64 9.89
N GLY A 32 7.10 -19.89 9.90
CA GLY A 32 7.78 -20.99 10.58
C GLY A 32 9.21 -21.22 10.11
N LEU A 33 9.44 -21.23 8.79
CA LEU A 33 10.78 -21.37 8.21
C LEU A 33 11.69 -20.19 8.58
N SER A 34 11.16 -18.98 8.67
CA SER A 34 11.91 -17.79 9.07
C SER A 34 12.39 -17.83 10.53
N PHE A 35 11.75 -18.62 11.40
CA PHE A 35 12.22 -18.86 12.78
C PHE A 35 13.39 -19.84 12.88
N ILE A 36 13.50 -20.77 11.92
CA ILE A 36 14.51 -21.85 11.97
C ILE A 36 15.77 -21.44 11.22
N GLY A 37 15.63 -20.74 10.09
CA GLY A 37 16.74 -20.32 9.23
C GLY A 37 17.31 -18.96 9.59
N THR A 38 18.53 -18.69 9.11
CA THR A 38 19.11 -17.34 9.14
C THR A 38 18.20 -16.39 8.38
N PHE A 39 17.73 -15.35 9.06
CA PHE A 39 16.79 -14.39 8.51
C PHE A 39 17.50 -13.29 7.73
N PHE A 40 18.56 -12.75 8.31
CA PHE A 40 19.54 -11.91 7.63
C PHE A 40 20.87 -11.96 8.37
N ASP A 41 21.95 -11.57 7.72
CA ASP A 41 23.25 -11.31 8.32
C ASP A 41 23.73 -9.90 7.99
N VAL A 42 24.64 -9.42 8.80
CA VAL A 42 25.23 -8.08 8.66
C VAL A 42 26.74 -8.23 8.61
N LYS A 43 27.36 -7.62 7.62
CA LYS A 43 28.80 -7.57 7.53
C LYS A 43 29.34 -6.52 8.49
N VAL A 44 30.14 -6.96 9.44
CA VAL A 44 30.82 -6.09 10.40
C VAL A 44 32.34 -6.18 10.20
N LYS A 45 33.00 -5.03 10.18
CA LYS A 45 34.44 -4.96 10.12
C LYS A 45 34.97 -4.45 11.47
N ILE A 46 35.60 -5.34 12.28
CA ILE A 46 36.22 -5.01 13.55
C ILE A 46 37.72 -5.23 13.40
N ASP A 47 38.54 -4.21 13.65
CA ASP A 47 40.01 -4.24 13.57
C ASP A 47 40.54 -4.89 12.28
N GLY A 48 39.88 -4.62 11.15
CA GLY A 48 40.26 -5.18 9.86
C GLY A 48 39.71 -6.58 9.57
N VAL A 49 39.15 -7.27 10.54
CA VAL A 49 38.53 -8.60 10.41
C VAL A 49 37.06 -8.44 10.04
N LYS A 50 36.64 -9.12 8.96
CA LYS A 50 35.23 -9.16 8.56
C LYS A 50 34.52 -10.28 9.31
N THR A 51 33.48 -9.96 10.04
CA THR A 51 32.56 -10.92 10.68
C THR A 51 31.15 -10.76 10.12
N TYR A 52 30.37 -11.84 10.16
CA TYR A 52 29.01 -11.90 9.63
C TYR A 52 28.06 -12.41 10.71
N PRO A 53 27.67 -11.58 11.68
CA PRO A 53 26.66 -12.00 12.67
C PRO A 53 25.34 -12.28 11.96
N SER A 54 24.78 -13.45 12.22
CA SER A 54 23.55 -13.93 11.60
C SER A 54 22.40 -13.86 12.60
N PHE A 55 21.24 -13.47 12.11
CA PHE A 55 20.01 -13.32 12.90
C PHE A 55 18.90 -14.22 12.34
N THR A 56 18.23 -14.98 13.22
CA THR A 56 16.96 -15.64 12.89
C THR A 56 15.81 -14.69 13.18
N LEU A 57 14.61 -14.96 12.66
CA LEU A 57 13.43 -14.18 13.03
C LEU A 57 13.20 -14.24 14.56
N GLY A 58 13.41 -15.38 15.19
CA GLY A 58 13.31 -15.54 16.64
C GLY A 58 14.30 -14.67 17.40
N SER A 59 15.57 -14.61 16.99
CA SER A 59 16.56 -13.75 17.64
C SER A 59 16.31 -12.27 17.41
N THR A 60 15.75 -11.87 16.27
CA THR A 60 15.37 -10.49 16.01
C THR A 60 14.18 -10.03 16.86
N LEU A 61 13.21 -10.91 17.11
CA LEU A 61 12.01 -10.58 17.87
C LEU A 61 12.22 -10.65 19.39
N PHE A 62 13.00 -11.62 19.87
CA PHE A 62 13.10 -11.96 21.30
C PHE A 62 14.52 -11.86 21.86
N GLY A 63 15.53 -11.72 21.01
CA GLY A 63 16.94 -11.74 21.41
C GLY A 63 17.46 -10.43 22.04
N GLY A 64 16.68 -9.34 21.98
CA GLY A 64 17.06 -8.05 22.55
C GLY A 64 18.22 -7.33 21.82
N SER A 65 18.61 -7.84 20.64
CA SER A 65 19.72 -7.28 19.84
C SER A 65 19.37 -5.96 19.16
N PHE A 66 18.08 -5.64 19.05
CA PHE A 66 17.58 -4.46 18.36
C PHE A 66 16.80 -3.55 19.30
N SER A 67 16.74 -2.27 18.96
CA SER A 67 15.91 -1.30 19.67
C SER A 67 14.41 -1.68 19.59
N ARG A 68 13.63 -1.21 20.56
CA ARG A 68 12.18 -1.48 20.59
C ARG A 68 11.44 -1.07 19.31
N PRO A 69 11.71 0.12 18.69
CA PRO A 69 11.08 0.48 17.42
C PRO A 69 11.40 -0.48 16.29
N THR A 70 12.65 -0.91 16.15
CA THR A 70 13.09 -1.86 15.12
C THR A 70 12.45 -3.23 15.34
N THR A 71 12.43 -3.73 16.57
CA THR A 71 11.74 -4.98 16.92
C THR A 71 10.24 -4.89 16.60
N ALA A 72 9.57 -3.78 16.94
CA ALA A 72 8.17 -3.56 16.60
C ALA A 72 7.94 -3.56 15.08
N PHE A 73 8.85 -2.98 14.30
CA PHE A 73 8.79 -2.98 12.84
C PHE A 73 8.88 -4.41 12.27
N PHE A 74 9.73 -5.27 12.82
CA PHE A 74 9.79 -6.69 12.45
C PHE A 74 8.48 -7.41 12.76
N ILE A 75 7.95 -7.22 13.97
CA ILE A 75 6.68 -7.85 14.39
C ILE A 75 5.56 -7.45 13.44
N ILE A 76 5.43 -6.17 13.13
CA ILE A 76 4.38 -5.65 12.25
C ILE A 76 4.53 -6.25 10.85
N THR A 77 5.73 -6.23 10.29
CA THR A 77 6.02 -6.65 8.91
C THR A 77 5.80 -8.15 8.70
N TYR A 78 6.31 -8.99 9.60
CA TYR A 78 6.36 -10.44 9.37
C TYR A 78 5.26 -11.22 10.09
N LEU A 79 4.62 -10.65 11.10
CA LEU A 79 3.57 -11.34 11.86
C LEU A 79 2.22 -10.62 11.74
N VAL A 80 2.15 -9.35 12.13
CA VAL A 80 0.86 -8.64 12.28
C VAL A 80 0.18 -8.47 10.92
N PHE A 81 0.84 -7.84 9.96
CA PHE A 81 0.23 -7.57 8.65
C PHE A 81 -0.12 -8.85 7.89
N PRO A 82 0.75 -9.87 7.76
CA PRO A 82 0.40 -11.10 7.05
C PRO A 82 -0.74 -11.88 7.71
N LEU A 83 -0.79 -11.93 9.06
CA LEU A 83 -1.86 -12.62 9.77
C LEU A 83 -3.20 -11.89 9.65
N ILE A 84 -3.21 -10.57 9.77
CA ILE A 84 -4.43 -9.77 9.55
C ILE A 84 -4.87 -9.89 8.09
N ALA A 85 -3.94 -9.90 7.12
CA ALA A 85 -4.25 -10.10 5.70
C ALA A 85 -4.92 -11.46 5.46
N CYS A 86 -4.41 -12.54 6.06
CA CYS A 86 -5.06 -13.84 6.01
C CYS A 86 -6.48 -13.80 6.60
N GLY A 87 -6.65 -13.19 7.78
CA GLY A 87 -7.96 -12.97 8.38
C GLY A 87 -8.91 -12.18 7.46
N ALA A 88 -8.41 -11.13 6.82
CA ALA A 88 -9.17 -10.33 5.88
C ALA A 88 -9.62 -11.14 4.65
N ILE A 89 -8.81 -12.08 4.14
CA ILE A 89 -9.23 -12.99 3.06
C ILE A 89 -10.43 -13.86 3.50
N PHE A 90 -10.44 -14.36 4.74
CA PHE A 90 -11.59 -15.11 5.24
C PHE A 90 -12.83 -14.23 5.41
N LEU A 91 -12.66 -13.01 5.94
CA LEU A 91 -13.74 -12.03 6.07
C LEU A 91 -14.24 -11.51 4.71
N GLY A 92 -13.42 -11.57 3.67
CA GLY A 92 -13.79 -11.26 2.30
C GLY A 92 -14.94 -12.09 1.77
N ARG A 93 -15.18 -13.28 2.34
CA ARG A 93 -16.36 -14.12 2.04
C ARG A 93 -17.67 -13.49 2.53
N ILE A 94 -17.61 -12.63 3.55
CA ILE A 94 -18.75 -11.91 4.11
C ILE A 94 -18.94 -10.60 3.36
N HIS A 95 -17.84 -9.87 3.15
CA HIS A 95 -17.88 -8.59 2.46
C HIS A 95 -16.64 -8.42 1.57
N LYS A 96 -16.86 -8.28 0.24
CA LYS A 96 -15.81 -8.26 -0.80
C LYS A 96 -14.68 -7.25 -0.54
N ASN A 97 -14.97 -6.13 0.14
CA ASN A 97 -13.97 -5.10 0.41
C ASN A 97 -12.81 -5.57 1.31
N PHE A 98 -13.01 -6.63 2.13
CA PHE A 98 -11.93 -7.18 2.93
C PHE A 98 -10.81 -7.80 2.09
N TYR A 99 -11.10 -8.25 0.86
CA TYR A 99 -10.04 -8.71 -0.05
C TYR A 99 -9.05 -7.59 -0.39
N VAL A 100 -9.53 -6.34 -0.51
CA VAL A 100 -8.66 -5.17 -0.77
C VAL A 100 -7.79 -4.88 0.44
N VAL A 101 -8.31 -5.02 1.65
CA VAL A 101 -7.52 -4.92 2.89
C VAL A 101 -6.38 -5.95 2.89
N ALA A 102 -6.67 -7.19 2.50
CA ALA A 102 -5.65 -8.23 2.38
C ALA A 102 -4.56 -7.88 1.36
N VAL A 103 -4.96 -7.37 0.18
CA VAL A 103 -4.01 -6.90 -0.86
C VAL A 103 -3.08 -5.83 -0.29
N LEU A 104 -3.64 -4.80 0.34
CA LEU A 104 -2.85 -3.70 0.90
C LEU A 104 -1.87 -4.18 1.98
N LEU A 105 -2.32 -5.05 2.88
CA LEU A 105 -1.49 -5.56 3.97
C LEU A 105 -0.37 -6.47 3.46
N PHE A 106 -0.61 -7.31 2.47
CA PHE A 106 0.45 -8.10 1.85
C PHE A 106 1.45 -7.23 1.09
N LEU A 107 0.98 -6.21 0.36
CA LEU A 107 1.87 -5.25 -0.31
C LEU A 107 2.71 -4.47 0.70
N LEU A 108 2.10 -4.00 1.80
CA LEU A 108 2.83 -3.34 2.88
C LEU A 108 3.88 -4.26 3.52
N SER A 109 3.54 -5.54 3.76
CA SER A 109 4.50 -6.51 4.27
C SER A 109 5.66 -6.71 3.30
N GLY A 110 5.39 -6.86 2.00
CA GLY A 110 6.42 -7.01 0.97
C GLY A 110 7.34 -5.78 0.87
N ILE A 111 6.76 -4.59 0.88
CA ILE A 111 7.48 -3.31 0.86
C ILE A 111 8.34 -3.15 2.11
N ASN A 112 7.76 -3.36 3.29
CA ASN A 112 8.50 -3.27 4.54
C ASN A 112 9.65 -4.30 4.60
N ALA A 113 9.43 -5.52 4.09
CA ALA A 113 10.45 -6.56 4.04
C ALA A 113 11.68 -6.14 3.22
N ILE A 114 11.52 -5.27 2.22
CA ILE A 114 12.66 -4.73 1.47
C ILE A 114 13.53 -3.83 2.35
N VAL A 115 12.94 -2.99 3.20
CA VAL A 115 13.67 -2.03 4.06
C VAL A 115 14.14 -2.61 5.39
N VAL A 116 13.63 -3.76 5.79
CA VAL A 116 13.95 -4.39 7.08
C VAL A 116 15.46 -4.51 7.30
N ARG A 117 16.17 -4.97 6.30
CA ARG A 117 17.62 -5.17 6.34
C ARG A 117 18.37 -3.87 6.66
N ASP A 118 18.02 -2.80 5.98
CA ASP A 118 18.70 -1.51 6.12
C ASP A 118 18.36 -0.85 7.46
N ILE A 119 17.12 -0.97 7.92
CA ILE A 119 16.71 -0.53 9.26
C ILE A 119 17.46 -1.30 10.34
N ALA A 120 17.59 -2.61 10.21
CA ALA A 120 18.30 -3.44 11.16
C ALA A 120 19.79 -3.12 11.19
N ALA A 121 20.43 -2.97 10.04
CA ALA A 121 21.83 -2.60 9.94
C ALA A 121 22.10 -1.23 10.59
N ASN A 122 21.25 -0.26 10.33
CA ASN A 122 21.36 1.09 10.92
C ASN A 122 21.15 1.07 12.44
N ASP A 123 20.20 0.28 12.95
CA ASP A 123 19.95 0.17 14.38
C ASP A 123 21.14 -0.46 15.12
N LEU A 124 21.75 -1.50 14.55
CA LEU A 124 22.97 -2.12 15.10
C LEU A 124 24.16 -1.16 15.08
N TYR A 125 24.30 -0.35 14.01
CA TYR A 125 25.34 0.66 13.91
C TYR A 125 25.19 1.72 15.01
N VAL A 126 24.00 2.28 15.16
CA VAL A 126 23.72 3.32 16.17
C VAL A 126 23.85 2.78 17.60
N SER A 127 23.38 1.55 17.85
CA SER A 127 23.40 0.93 19.19
C SER A 127 24.79 0.51 19.65
N SER A 128 25.69 0.17 18.73
CA SER A 128 27.03 -0.32 19.06
C SER A 128 28.02 0.79 19.43
N GLY A 129 27.73 2.05 19.04
CA GLY A 129 28.64 3.18 19.30
C GLY A 129 29.99 3.11 18.57
N TYR A 130 30.17 2.16 17.66
CA TYR A 130 31.39 2.01 16.87
C TYR A 130 31.26 2.72 15.53
N GLU A 131 32.32 3.34 15.03
CA GLU A 131 32.44 3.87 13.65
C GLU A 131 32.54 2.77 12.60
N LEU A 132 32.00 1.61 12.87
CA LEU A 132 32.09 0.43 12.02
C LEU A 132 30.96 0.46 10.98
N GLY A 133 31.32 0.37 9.73
CA GLY A 133 30.34 0.21 8.66
C GLY A 133 29.64 -1.13 8.75
N TYR A 134 28.38 -1.16 9.20
CA TYR A 134 27.50 -2.29 9.02
C TYR A 134 26.98 -2.27 7.59
N GLU A 135 27.33 -3.29 6.81
CA GLU A 135 26.78 -3.49 5.48
C GLU A 135 25.85 -4.71 5.53
N PRO A 136 24.56 -4.55 5.11
CA PRO A 136 23.69 -5.70 5.03
C PRO A 136 24.22 -6.69 3.97
N HIS A 137 24.17 -7.97 4.29
CA HIS A 137 24.58 -9.05 3.39
C HIS A 137 23.37 -9.72 2.78
N ASP A 138 23.42 -10.00 1.47
CA ASP A 138 22.28 -10.56 0.74
C ASP A 138 22.22 -12.08 0.90
N ILE A 139 21.29 -12.57 1.71
CA ILE A 139 20.94 -13.99 1.75
C ILE A 139 19.63 -14.18 0.99
N PHE A 140 19.71 -14.82 -0.18
CA PHE A 140 18.59 -14.99 -1.08
C PHE A 140 17.36 -15.60 -0.41
N PHE A 141 17.51 -16.70 0.31
CA PHE A 141 16.38 -17.40 0.93
C PHE A 141 15.74 -16.62 2.08
N CYS A 142 16.52 -15.83 2.80
CA CYS A 142 16.02 -15.13 3.98
C CYS A 142 15.56 -13.73 3.70
N TYR A 143 16.00 -13.13 2.60
CA TYR A 143 15.65 -11.75 2.21
C TYR A 143 14.70 -11.70 1.02
N VAL A 144 15.07 -12.32 -0.10
CA VAL A 144 14.31 -12.23 -1.34
C VAL A 144 13.02 -13.04 -1.27
N LEU A 145 13.07 -14.23 -0.66
CA LEU A 145 11.91 -15.12 -0.59
C LEU A 145 10.71 -14.51 0.14
N PRO A 146 10.85 -13.85 1.33
CA PRO A 146 9.75 -13.14 1.97
C PRO A 146 9.10 -12.08 1.09
N ILE A 147 9.93 -11.27 0.45
CA ILE A 147 9.47 -10.20 -0.43
C ILE A 147 8.59 -10.78 -1.54
N VAL A 148 9.14 -11.77 -2.26
CA VAL A 148 8.44 -12.46 -3.35
C VAL A 148 7.16 -13.13 -2.84
N ALA A 149 7.21 -13.79 -1.68
CA ALA A 149 6.08 -14.47 -1.08
C ALA A 149 4.92 -13.51 -0.76
N PHE A 150 5.20 -12.36 -0.16
CA PHE A 150 4.17 -11.37 0.15
C PHE A 150 3.60 -10.71 -1.10
N PHE A 151 4.42 -10.42 -2.10
CA PHE A 151 3.91 -9.91 -3.38
C PHE A 151 3.04 -10.93 -4.10
N ILE A 152 3.41 -12.22 -4.14
CA ILE A 152 2.59 -13.28 -4.72
C ILE A 152 1.27 -13.41 -3.94
N ALA A 153 1.30 -13.42 -2.61
CA ALA A 153 0.10 -13.46 -1.79
C ALA A 153 -0.82 -12.25 -2.06
N GLY A 154 -0.24 -11.07 -2.23
CA GLY A 154 -0.96 -9.84 -2.62
C GLY A 154 -1.61 -9.97 -4.00
N LEU A 155 -0.90 -10.49 -5.01
CA LEU A 155 -1.44 -10.74 -6.35
C LEU A 155 -2.57 -11.77 -6.35
N VAL A 156 -2.43 -12.84 -5.56
CA VAL A 156 -3.51 -13.83 -5.41
C VAL A 156 -4.72 -13.22 -4.74
N ALA A 157 -4.54 -12.42 -3.66
CA ALA A 157 -5.63 -11.71 -3.01
C ALA A 157 -6.32 -10.72 -3.97
N LEU A 158 -5.55 -10.01 -4.79
CA LEU A 158 -6.07 -9.12 -5.84
C LEU A 158 -6.89 -9.89 -6.88
N SER A 159 -6.41 -11.04 -7.32
CA SER A 159 -7.13 -11.90 -8.27
C SER A 159 -8.46 -12.39 -7.71
N ILE A 160 -8.49 -12.75 -6.41
CA ILE A 160 -9.72 -13.12 -5.71
C ILE A 160 -10.66 -11.90 -5.64
N ALA A 161 -10.16 -10.73 -5.24
CA ALA A 161 -10.94 -9.50 -5.18
C ALA A 161 -11.56 -9.14 -6.54
N ALA A 162 -10.77 -9.22 -7.61
CA ALA A 162 -11.22 -8.96 -8.97
C ALA A 162 -12.30 -9.95 -9.45
N SER A 163 -12.22 -11.22 -9.04
CA SER A 163 -13.21 -12.24 -9.41
C SER A 163 -14.59 -11.99 -8.77
N HIS A 164 -14.67 -11.22 -7.70
CA HIS A 164 -15.90 -10.83 -7.01
C HIS A 164 -16.42 -9.44 -7.38
N THR A 165 -15.82 -8.80 -8.40
CA THR A 165 -16.18 -7.43 -8.81
C THR A 165 -16.44 -7.39 -10.31
N SER A 166 -17.63 -6.93 -10.69
CA SER A 166 -17.96 -6.67 -12.09
C SER A 166 -17.40 -5.29 -12.50
N ILE A 167 -16.83 -5.21 -13.70
CA ILE A 167 -16.38 -3.95 -14.29
C ILE A 167 -17.26 -3.71 -15.52
N SER A 168 -18.07 -2.65 -15.48
CA SER A 168 -18.92 -2.26 -16.60
C SER A 168 -18.17 -1.33 -17.57
N ALA A 169 -18.71 -1.16 -18.80
CA ALA A 169 -18.16 -0.16 -19.74
C ALA A 169 -18.22 1.26 -19.18
N ILE A 170 -19.25 1.58 -18.39
CA ILE A 170 -19.39 2.88 -17.72
C ILE A 170 -18.27 3.07 -16.69
N ASP A 171 -17.90 2.01 -15.96
CA ASP A 171 -16.78 2.09 -15.02
C ASP A 171 -15.48 2.40 -15.72
N ILE A 172 -15.19 1.68 -16.81
CA ILE A 172 -13.96 1.88 -17.60
C ILE A 172 -13.90 3.34 -18.09
N THR A 173 -15.02 3.87 -18.60
CA THR A 173 -15.10 5.25 -19.10
C THR A 173 -14.86 6.26 -17.98
N GLU A 174 -15.53 6.10 -16.83
CA GLU A 174 -15.39 7.01 -15.70
C GLU A 174 -13.99 6.95 -15.09
N ILE A 175 -13.43 5.75 -14.94
CA ILE A 175 -12.05 5.54 -14.50
C ILE A 175 -11.09 6.24 -15.48
N GLY A 176 -11.25 6.04 -16.77
CA GLY A 176 -10.41 6.65 -17.81
C GLY A 176 -10.43 8.17 -17.76
N VAL A 177 -11.62 8.79 -17.64
CA VAL A 177 -11.77 10.25 -17.53
C VAL A 177 -11.08 10.78 -16.27
N LEU A 178 -11.29 10.14 -15.12
CA LEU A 178 -10.69 10.59 -13.86
C LEU A 178 -9.18 10.41 -13.83
N ILE A 179 -8.65 9.36 -14.46
CA ILE A 179 -7.21 9.18 -14.65
C ILE A 179 -6.64 10.26 -15.57
N ALA A 180 -7.29 10.56 -16.68
CA ALA A 180 -6.86 11.62 -17.59
C ALA A 180 -6.82 12.98 -16.86
N MET A 181 -7.84 13.30 -16.07
CA MET A 181 -7.85 14.49 -15.22
C MET A 181 -6.68 14.50 -14.22
N ALA A 182 -6.39 13.37 -13.58
CA ALA A 182 -5.28 13.27 -12.64
C ALA A 182 -3.94 13.52 -13.33
N LEU A 183 -3.73 12.96 -14.52
CA LEU A 183 -2.52 13.18 -15.32
C LEU A 183 -2.37 14.65 -15.69
N VAL A 184 -3.42 15.31 -16.15
CA VAL A 184 -3.40 16.76 -16.47
C VAL A 184 -3.08 17.58 -15.23
N LEU A 185 -3.73 17.30 -14.10
CA LEU A 185 -3.51 18.03 -12.85
C LEU A 185 -2.13 17.74 -12.22
N ASN A 186 -1.46 16.66 -12.59
CA ASN A 186 -0.07 16.41 -12.19
C ASN A 186 0.90 17.41 -12.85
N PHE A 187 0.61 17.86 -14.07
CA PHE A 187 1.42 18.89 -14.75
C PHE A 187 1.22 20.29 -14.15
N VAL A 188 0.10 20.52 -13.47
CA VAL A 188 -0.18 21.81 -12.80
C VAL A 188 0.47 21.80 -11.41
N LYS A 189 1.76 22.14 -11.38
CA LYS A 189 2.55 22.20 -10.15
C LYS A 189 2.36 23.54 -9.46
N ILE A 190 1.82 23.56 -8.24
CA ILE A 190 1.68 24.80 -7.42
C ILE A 190 3.05 25.17 -6.84
N VAL A 191 3.77 24.19 -6.33
CA VAL A 191 5.12 24.33 -5.79
C VAL A 191 5.91 23.09 -6.19
N GLN A 192 7.15 23.28 -6.62
CA GLN A 192 8.09 22.20 -6.91
C GLN A 192 9.28 22.31 -5.95
N LEU A 193 9.67 21.21 -5.34
CA LEU A 193 10.81 21.12 -4.42
C LEU A 193 12.07 20.76 -5.22
N GLY A 194 12.80 21.79 -5.66
CA GLY A 194 13.99 21.61 -6.50
C GLY A 194 13.66 21.18 -7.93
N GLU A 195 14.69 20.96 -8.76
CA GLU A 195 14.54 20.61 -10.19
C GLU A 195 13.98 19.21 -10.39
N SER A 196 14.34 18.26 -9.52
CA SER A 196 13.93 16.85 -9.59
C SER A 196 13.12 16.41 -8.37
N GLY A 197 12.57 17.37 -7.60
CA GLY A 197 11.88 17.08 -6.35
C GLY A 197 10.40 16.83 -6.50
N GLY A 198 9.78 16.35 -5.41
CA GLY A 198 8.33 16.21 -5.30
C GLY A 198 7.61 17.54 -5.53
N SER A 199 6.41 17.48 -6.03
CA SER A 199 5.60 18.68 -6.31
C SER A 199 4.28 18.66 -5.57
N VAL A 200 3.83 19.86 -5.14
CA VAL A 200 2.48 20.09 -4.66
C VAL A 200 1.57 20.30 -5.86
N ASN A 201 0.59 19.43 -6.03
CA ASN A 201 -0.35 19.45 -7.16
C ASN A 201 -1.72 18.87 -6.76
N PHE A 202 -2.68 18.93 -7.68
CA PHE A 202 -4.06 18.48 -7.46
C PHE A 202 -4.33 17.03 -7.93
N GLN A 203 -3.33 16.28 -8.35
CA GLN A 203 -3.50 14.94 -8.95
C GLN A 203 -4.28 13.97 -8.05
N MET A 204 -4.16 14.09 -6.72
CA MET A 204 -4.88 13.22 -5.78
C MET A 204 -6.40 13.43 -5.81
N LEU A 205 -6.89 14.62 -6.16
CA LEU A 205 -8.32 14.92 -6.12
C LEU A 205 -9.14 14.02 -7.05
N PRO A 206 -8.86 13.89 -8.36
CA PRO A 206 -9.60 12.97 -9.22
C PRO A 206 -9.46 11.50 -8.79
N LEU A 207 -8.31 11.10 -8.26
CA LEU A 207 -8.11 9.74 -7.76
C LEU A 207 -8.93 9.46 -6.49
N MET A 208 -9.07 10.44 -5.59
CA MET A 208 -9.96 10.37 -4.43
C MET A 208 -11.44 10.28 -4.86
N ILE A 209 -11.84 11.07 -5.86
CA ILE A 209 -13.20 11.00 -6.46
C ILE A 209 -13.42 9.59 -7.02
N LEU A 210 -12.44 9.04 -7.74
CA LEU A 210 -12.50 7.69 -8.30
C LEU A 210 -12.75 6.64 -7.21
N ALA A 211 -11.97 6.67 -6.13
CA ALA A 211 -12.11 5.72 -5.03
C ALA A 211 -13.48 5.85 -4.33
N LEU A 212 -13.96 7.08 -4.12
CA LEU A 212 -15.27 7.33 -3.53
C LEU A 212 -16.43 6.86 -4.42
N ARG A 213 -16.32 7.03 -5.74
CA ARG A 213 -17.41 6.66 -6.65
C ARG A 213 -17.41 5.18 -7.00
N LYS A 214 -16.23 4.57 -7.14
CA LYS A 214 -16.10 3.18 -7.63
C LYS A 214 -15.77 2.16 -6.55
N GLY A 215 -15.60 2.63 -5.32
CA GLY A 215 -15.24 1.79 -4.18
C GLY A 215 -13.75 1.42 -4.13
N PRO A 216 -13.34 0.67 -3.12
CA PRO A 216 -11.93 0.49 -2.82
C PRO A 216 -11.17 -0.30 -3.89
N LEU A 217 -11.74 -1.37 -4.45
CA LEU A 217 -11.02 -2.20 -5.42
C LEU A 217 -10.83 -1.49 -6.77
N LYS A 218 -11.91 -0.95 -7.35
CA LYS A 218 -11.82 -0.20 -8.61
C LYS A 218 -10.97 1.07 -8.42
N GLY A 219 -11.04 1.70 -7.23
CA GLY A 219 -10.17 2.80 -6.84
C GLY A 219 -8.70 2.41 -6.82
N PHE A 220 -8.36 1.26 -6.22
CA PHE A 220 -6.98 0.76 -6.20
C PHE A 220 -6.47 0.41 -7.60
N ILE A 221 -7.25 -0.29 -8.40
CA ILE A 221 -6.88 -0.63 -9.78
C ILE A 221 -6.68 0.64 -10.62
N GLY A 222 -7.60 1.59 -10.52
CA GLY A 222 -7.53 2.84 -11.29
C GLY A 222 -6.38 3.75 -10.84
N ALA A 223 -6.25 4.01 -9.55
CA ALA A 223 -5.25 4.94 -9.03
C ALA A 223 -3.86 4.31 -8.85
N GLY A 224 -3.78 3.13 -8.23
CA GLY A 224 -2.49 2.49 -7.95
C GLY A 224 -1.88 1.80 -9.17
N ILE A 225 -2.68 1.02 -9.90
CA ILE A 225 -2.17 0.24 -11.03
C ILE A 225 -2.19 1.11 -12.29
N THR A 226 -3.37 1.55 -12.75
CA THR A 226 -3.48 2.19 -14.07
C THR A 226 -2.85 3.57 -14.11
N TYR A 227 -3.29 4.50 -13.24
CA TYR A 227 -2.69 5.83 -13.14
C TYR A 227 -1.23 5.73 -12.73
N GLY A 228 -0.92 4.91 -11.70
CA GLY A 228 0.42 4.74 -11.19
C GLY A 228 1.39 4.26 -12.25
N LEU A 229 1.01 3.28 -13.08
CA LEU A 229 1.87 2.79 -14.16
C LEU A 229 2.12 3.85 -15.23
N ILE A 230 1.06 4.53 -15.68
CA ILE A 230 1.18 5.61 -16.68
C ILE A 230 2.09 6.72 -16.15
N ASN A 231 1.86 7.18 -14.91
CA ASN A 231 2.65 8.26 -14.33
C ASN A 231 4.10 7.85 -14.09
N CYS A 232 4.36 6.64 -13.61
CA CYS A 232 5.70 6.10 -13.42
C CYS A 232 6.50 6.03 -14.73
N LEU A 233 5.84 5.71 -15.84
CA LEU A 233 6.50 5.65 -17.16
C LEU A 233 6.73 7.05 -17.77
N THR A 234 5.99 8.07 -17.34
CA THR A 234 6.03 9.41 -17.92
C THR A 234 6.86 10.41 -17.13
N ASP A 235 7.10 10.19 -15.84
CA ASP A 235 7.80 11.15 -14.99
C ASP A 235 9.32 11.00 -14.95
N GLY A 236 9.86 9.90 -15.48
CA GLY A 236 11.30 9.70 -15.64
C GLY A 236 12.04 9.20 -14.40
N TYR A 237 11.36 8.91 -13.27
CA TYR A 237 12.02 8.39 -12.06
C TYR A 237 12.37 6.90 -12.11
N GLY A 238 11.85 6.19 -13.10
CA GLY A 238 12.16 4.79 -13.35
C GLY A 238 11.21 3.80 -12.66
N ILE A 239 11.11 2.62 -13.26
CA ILE A 239 10.15 1.58 -12.87
C ILE A 239 10.37 1.05 -11.43
N ALA A 240 11.59 1.19 -10.88
CA ALA A 240 11.90 0.76 -9.52
C ALA A 240 11.09 1.53 -8.45
N THR A 241 10.65 2.77 -8.75
CA THR A 241 9.82 3.58 -7.86
C THR A 241 8.35 3.15 -7.86
N PHE A 242 7.92 2.37 -8.86
CA PHE A 242 6.52 1.99 -9.05
C PHE A 242 5.87 1.35 -7.81
N PRO A 243 6.48 0.36 -7.13
CA PRO A 243 5.83 -0.29 -5.98
C PRO A 243 5.54 0.68 -4.82
N PHE A 244 6.38 1.68 -4.63
CA PHE A 244 6.36 2.55 -3.46
C PHE A 244 5.59 3.85 -3.72
N ASP A 245 6.02 4.62 -4.71
CA ASP A 245 5.48 5.95 -5.00
C ASP A 245 4.10 5.88 -5.67
N TYR A 246 3.91 4.86 -6.53
CA TYR A 246 2.72 4.78 -7.38
C TYR A 246 1.73 3.72 -6.90
N LEU A 247 2.14 2.46 -6.83
CA LEU A 247 1.22 1.39 -6.46
C LEU A 247 0.68 1.58 -5.04
N LEU A 248 1.57 1.79 -4.06
CA LEU A 248 1.17 2.08 -2.68
C LEU A 248 0.76 3.54 -2.54
N GLY A 249 1.61 4.47 -3.00
CA GLY A 249 1.41 5.91 -2.79
C GLY A 249 0.12 6.43 -3.41
N MET A 250 -0.11 6.20 -4.71
CA MET A 250 -1.33 6.63 -5.38
C MET A 250 -2.51 5.67 -5.13
N GLY A 251 -2.23 4.37 -5.02
CA GLY A 251 -3.23 3.37 -4.67
C GLY A 251 -3.84 3.57 -3.28
N SER A 252 -3.15 4.28 -2.38
CA SER A 252 -3.62 4.60 -1.02
C SER A 252 -4.98 5.31 -0.99
N VAL A 253 -5.36 6.02 -2.05
CA VAL A 253 -6.66 6.69 -2.15
C VAL A 253 -7.84 5.70 -2.07
N CYS A 254 -7.60 4.42 -2.36
CA CYS A 254 -8.63 3.37 -2.26
C CYS A 254 -9.23 3.26 -0.85
N VAL A 255 -8.50 3.72 0.18
CA VAL A 255 -8.97 3.77 1.57
C VAL A 255 -10.23 4.62 1.69
N LEU A 256 -10.34 5.70 0.92
CA LEU A 256 -11.57 6.49 0.87
C LEU A 256 -12.78 5.67 0.40
N GLY A 257 -12.57 4.73 -0.50
CA GLY A 257 -13.63 3.84 -1.00
C GLY A 257 -14.29 2.99 0.08
N PHE A 258 -13.59 2.64 1.17
CA PHE A 258 -14.19 1.93 2.30
C PHE A 258 -15.21 2.78 3.06
N PHE A 259 -15.03 4.10 3.06
CA PHE A 259 -15.93 5.04 3.71
C PHE A 259 -17.11 5.46 2.82
N GLN A 260 -17.17 5.02 1.56
CA GLN A 260 -18.23 5.34 0.62
C GLN A 260 -19.65 5.18 1.21
N PRO A 261 -20.01 4.05 1.86
CA PRO A 261 -21.35 3.87 2.45
C PRO A 261 -21.64 4.84 3.60
N LEU A 262 -20.61 5.27 4.32
CA LEU A 262 -20.72 6.20 5.45
C LEU A 262 -20.80 7.65 4.97
N ILE A 263 -20.14 7.96 3.84
CA ILE A 263 -20.11 9.30 3.24
C ILE A 263 -21.41 9.60 2.54
N PHE A 264 -21.91 8.70 1.71
CA PHE A 264 -23.13 8.92 0.92
C PHE A 264 -24.42 8.40 1.61
N GLY A 265 -24.31 7.62 2.70
CA GLY A 265 -25.42 6.95 3.37
C GLY A 265 -26.01 5.81 2.54
N LYS A 266 -26.97 5.08 3.14
CA LYS A 266 -27.61 3.92 2.47
C LYS A 266 -28.37 4.33 1.21
N ASP A 267 -28.96 5.52 1.21
CA ASP A 267 -29.80 6.03 0.11
C ASP A 267 -29.00 6.85 -0.91
N GLN A 268 -27.68 7.04 -0.69
CA GLN A 268 -26.75 7.79 -1.54
C GLN A 268 -27.17 9.24 -1.85
N ASN A 269 -28.13 9.77 -1.13
CA ASN A 269 -28.90 10.96 -1.49
C ASN A 269 -28.83 12.12 -0.49
N GLY A 270 -28.13 11.96 0.63
CA GLY A 270 -28.14 12.94 1.71
C GLY A 270 -26.82 13.66 1.92
N TYR A 271 -26.84 15.00 1.88
CA TYR A 271 -25.77 15.80 2.45
C TYR A 271 -25.73 15.57 3.95
N ASN A 272 -24.61 15.07 4.47
CA ASN A 272 -24.48 14.73 5.89
C ASN A 272 -23.13 15.21 6.42
N ILE A 273 -23.16 15.93 7.54
CA ILE A 273 -21.93 16.35 8.25
C ILE A 273 -21.02 15.14 8.58
N LYS A 274 -21.60 13.98 8.94
CA LYS A 274 -20.83 12.76 9.14
C LYS A 274 -20.06 12.37 7.88
N GLY A 275 -20.63 12.59 6.68
CA GLY A 275 -19.94 12.33 5.43
C GLY A 275 -18.68 13.17 5.26
N ILE A 276 -18.72 14.46 5.65
CA ILE A 276 -17.54 15.33 5.64
C ILE A 276 -16.44 14.79 6.58
N ILE A 277 -16.82 14.36 7.79
CA ILE A 277 -15.89 13.78 8.76
C ILE A 277 -15.19 12.56 8.16
N PHE A 278 -15.94 11.66 7.51
CA PHE A 278 -15.35 10.47 6.88
C PHE A 278 -14.51 10.79 5.64
N ILE A 279 -14.84 11.85 4.89
CA ILE A 279 -13.97 12.35 3.80
C ILE A 279 -12.63 12.81 4.38
N VAL A 280 -12.65 13.57 5.46
CA VAL A 280 -11.43 14.07 6.11
C VAL A 280 -10.60 12.91 6.68
N ILE A 281 -11.21 11.98 7.40
CA ILE A 281 -10.53 10.80 7.94
C ILE A 281 -9.91 9.97 6.81
N GLY A 282 -10.67 9.65 5.77
CA GLY A 282 -10.18 8.89 4.63
C GLY A 282 -9.08 9.61 3.85
N GLY A 283 -9.18 10.95 3.71
CA GLY A 283 -8.17 11.79 3.11
C GLY A 283 -6.86 11.79 3.90
N ILE A 284 -6.93 11.90 5.23
CA ILE A 284 -5.76 11.81 6.12
C ILE A 284 -5.11 10.42 6.00
N LEU A 285 -5.90 9.34 6.11
CA LEU A 285 -5.38 7.98 6.01
C LEU A 285 -4.71 7.71 4.65
N SER A 286 -5.32 8.16 3.56
CA SER A 286 -4.74 8.06 2.21
C SER A 286 -3.42 8.83 2.12
N THR A 287 -3.36 10.03 2.71
CA THR A 287 -2.16 10.87 2.71
C THR A 287 -1.03 10.23 3.54
N VAL A 288 -1.34 9.67 4.71
CA VAL A 288 -0.36 8.97 5.55
C VAL A 288 0.21 7.75 4.84
N LEU A 289 -0.63 6.94 4.19
CA LEU A 289 -0.14 5.78 3.43
C LEU A 289 0.73 6.21 2.22
N ARG A 290 0.35 7.28 1.53
CA ARG A 290 1.18 7.86 0.46
C ARG A 290 2.53 8.34 1.01
N PHE A 291 2.54 8.98 2.17
CA PHE A 291 3.76 9.41 2.84
C PHE A 291 4.68 8.24 3.18
N VAL A 292 4.12 7.14 3.71
CA VAL A 292 4.89 5.91 3.96
C VAL A 292 5.52 5.39 2.67
N GLY A 293 4.76 5.31 1.57
CA GLY A 293 5.27 4.90 0.26
C GLY A 293 6.43 5.78 -0.20
N GLY A 294 6.25 7.11 -0.17
CA GLY A 294 7.29 8.06 -0.58
C GLY A 294 8.55 8.00 0.29
N CYS A 295 8.40 7.86 1.62
CA CYS A 295 9.56 7.68 2.49
C CYS A 295 10.31 6.38 2.18
N THR A 296 9.58 5.29 1.95
CA THR A 296 10.17 3.99 1.58
C THR A 296 10.93 4.09 0.25
N SER A 297 10.33 4.75 -0.76
CA SER A 297 10.98 5.02 -2.04
C SER A 297 12.26 5.85 -1.85
N SER A 298 12.18 6.93 -1.07
CA SER A 298 13.33 7.80 -0.79
C SER A 298 14.49 7.05 -0.14
N MET A 299 14.21 6.13 0.77
CA MET A 299 15.22 5.33 1.46
C MET A 299 15.85 4.28 0.52
N ILE A 300 15.02 3.53 -0.21
CA ILE A 300 15.48 2.37 -1.00
C ILE A 300 16.12 2.80 -2.32
N ILE A 301 15.47 3.71 -3.04
CA ILE A 301 15.88 4.08 -4.40
C ILE A 301 16.94 5.17 -4.38
N TYR A 302 16.78 6.16 -3.48
CA TYR A 302 17.66 7.34 -3.43
C TYR A 302 18.67 7.30 -2.28
N GLY A 303 18.64 6.27 -1.42
CA GLY A 303 19.60 6.09 -0.32
C GLY A 303 19.50 7.15 0.78
N TYR A 304 18.34 7.77 0.96
CA TYR A 304 18.16 8.77 2.02
C TYR A 304 18.07 8.10 3.39
N GLU A 305 18.68 8.73 4.39
CA GLU A 305 18.40 8.37 5.78
C GLU A 305 16.92 8.61 6.11
N ILE A 306 16.38 7.85 7.07
CA ILE A 306 14.96 7.92 7.44
C ILE A 306 14.50 9.34 7.79
N ARG A 307 15.32 10.11 8.51
CA ARG A 307 14.99 11.50 8.89
C ARG A 307 14.93 12.41 7.65
N ALA A 308 15.87 12.27 6.74
CA ALA A 308 15.91 13.03 5.50
C ALA A 308 14.73 12.66 4.59
N ALA A 309 14.43 11.35 4.45
CA ALA A 309 13.29 10.86 3.71
C ALA A 309 11.96 11.41 4.26
N MET A 310 11.79 11.40 5.58
CA MET A 310 10.60 11.97 6.24
C MET A 310 10.50 13.49 6.02
N ALA A 311 11.58 14.23 6.25
CA ALA A 311 11.60 15.69 6.08
C ALA A 311 11.29 16.12 4.64
N TYR A 312 11.83 15.39 3.67
CA TYR A 312 11.56 15.62 2.25
C TYR A 312 10.10 15.35 1.87
N ASN A 313 9.57 14.20 2.26
CA ASN A 313 8.24 13.78 1.85
C ASN A 313 7.12 14.51 2.59
N VAL A 314 7.32 14.92 3.86
CA VAL A 314 6.26 15.54 4.67
C VAL A 314 5.71 16.79 4.00
N LEU A 315 6.54 17.63 3.44
CA LEU A 315 6.12 18.92 2.87
C LEU A 315 5.14 18.74 1.71
N TYR A 316 5.56 18.08 0.63
CA TYR A 316 4.72 18.03 -0.56
C TYR A 316 3.57 17.02 -0.47
N VAL A 317 3.75 15.91 0.26
CA VAL A 317 2.69 14.89 0.39
C VAL A 317 1.54 15.40 1.26
N PHE A 318 1.85 15.96 2.44
CA PHE A 318 0.78 16.44 3.34
C PHE A 318 0.09 17.67 2.80
N ILE A 319 0.82 18.60 2.17
CA ILE A 319 0.21 19.79 1.57
C ILE A 319 -0.70 19.36 0.40
N SER A 320 -0.23 18.50 -0.51
CA SER A 320 -1.06 17.99 -1.62
C SER A 320 -2.29 17.23 -1.11
N GLY A 321 -2.11 16.37 -0.08
CA GLY A 321 -3.21 15.64 0.53
C GLY A 321 -4.24 16.54 1.20
N ALA A 322 -3.80 17.57 1.91
CA ALA A 322 -4.67 18.55 2.55
C ALA A 322 -5.48 19.34 1.51
N ILE A 323 -4.82 19.83 0.46
CA ILE A 323 -5.48 20.58 -0.62
C ILE A 323 -6.51 19.68 -1.34
N ALA A 324 -6.13 18.43 -1.68
CA ALA A 324 -7.04 17.51 -2.34
C ALA A 324 -8.24 17.15 -1.45
N THR A 325 -8.01 16.92 -0.15
CA THR A 325 -9.08 16.63 0.81
C THR A 325 -10.01 17.83 0.99
N ALA A 326 -9.48 19.04 1.12
CA ALA A 326 -10.27 20.27 1.22
C ALA A 326 -11.12 20.50 -0.05
N ALA A 327 -10.53 20.31 -1.23
CA ALA A 327 -11.25 20.38 -2.50
C ALA A 327 -12.36 19.33 -2.60
N LEU A 328 -12.09 18.09 -2.12
CA LEU A 328 -13.08 17.02 -2.09
C LEU A 328 -14.26 17.35 -1.17
N VAL A 329 -14.01 17.95 -0.01
CA VAL A 329 -15.05 18.45 0.89
C VAL A 329 -15.88 19.55 0.20
N ALA A 330 -15.23 20.48 -0.50
CA ALA A 330 -15.92 21.57 -1.21
C ALA A 330 -16.86 21.06 -2.32
N ILE A 331 -16.46 19.99 -3.03
CA ILE A 331 -17.29 19.40 -4.10
C ILE A 331 -18.25 18.30 -3.61
N TYR A 332 -18.30 18.02 -2.30
CA TYR A 332 -19.14 16.96 -1.76
C TYR A 332 -20.63 17.12 -2.12
N GLY A 333 -21.18 18.35 -2.02
CA GLY A 333 -22.54 18.63 -2.44
C GLY A 333 -22.82 18.31 -3.92
N PRO A 334 -22.03 18.84 -4.87
CA PRO A 334 -22.08 18.45 -6.28
C PRO A 334 -21.96 16.93 -6.50
N MET A 335 -21.09 16.25 -5.79
CA MET A 335 -20.94 14.77 -5.89
C MET A 335 -22.22 14.02 -5.53
N ILE A 336 -22.96 14.48 -4.52
CA ILE A 336 -24.26 13.90 -4.17
C ILE A 336 -25.26 14.06 -5.33
N MET A 337 -25.28 15.22 -6.00
CA MET A 337 -26.15 15.42 -7.17
C MET A 337 -25.79 14.48 -8.32
N VAL A 338 -24.49 14.27 -8.56
CA VAL A 338 -24.01 13.32 -9.57
C VAL A 338 -24.42 11.89 -9.20
N ASN A 339 -24.29 11.49 -7.93
CA ASN A 339 -24.68 10.16 -7.47
C ASN A 339 -26.17 9.89 -7.58
N LYS A 340 -27.03 10.91 -7.42
CA LYS A 340 -28.47 10.80 -7.66
C LYS A 340 -28.80 10.46 -9.11
N ARG A 341 -28.05 11.05 -10.04
CA ARG A 341 -28.26 10.87 -11.48
C ARG A 341 -27.57 9.61 -12.02
N PHE A 342 -26.41 9.31 -11.47
CA PHE A 342 -25.58 8.15 -11.80
C PHE A 342 -25.24 7.41 -10.51
N PRO A 343 -26.12 6.53 -10.04
CA PRO A 343 -25.93 5.84 -8.78
C PRO A 343 -24.62 5.04 -8.76
N VAL A 344 -23.94 5.10 -7.64
CA VAL A 344 -22.73 4.29 -7.41
C VAL A 344 -23.18 2.84 -7.20
N GLU A 345 -22.51 1.88 -7.83
CA GLU A 345 -22.76 0.45 -7.60
C GLU A 345 -22.52 0.09 -6.12
N LYS A 346 -23.46 -0.65 -5.54
CA LYS A 346 -23.38 -1.15 -4.16
C LYS A 346 -22.51 -2.40 -4.06
#